data_cfd75b4b8d3300780ad4a003071a759a
#
_entry.id   cfd75b4b8d3300780ad4a003071a759a
#
_cell.length_a   1.000
_cell.length_b   1.000
_cell.length_c   1.000
_cell.angle_alpha   90.00
_cell.angle_beta   90.00
_cell.angle_gamma   90.00
#
_symmetry.space_group_name_H-M   'P 1'
#
loop_
_entity.id
_entity.type
_entity.pdbx_description
1 polymer ?
#
loop_
_entity_poly.entity_id
_entity_poly.type
_entity_poly.pdbx_seq_one_letter_code
_entity_poly.pdbx_strand_id
1 'polypeptide(L)' 'MTNEQPQLNPDIVIGNATVVGTSGGWAIPGGRIVRDKTQARMYARRMNRMMGKLGVVK' A
#
# COMPACT_ATOMS: atom_id res chain seq x y z
N MET A 1 -28.18 -3.84 -14.87
CA MET A 1 -27.56 -4.02 -14.67
C MET A 1 -26.64 -3.36 -14.03
N THR A 2 -26.15 -3.50 -13.67
CA THR A 2 -25.47 -2.96 -12.92
C THR A 2 -24.22 -2.89 -13.21
N ASN A 3 -23.54 -2.04 -13.19
CA ASN A 3 -22.35 -1.97 -13.50
C ASN A 3 -21.58 -2.33 -12.52
N GLU A 4 -21.34 -3.26 -12.23
CA GLU A 4 -20.56 -3.73 -11.38
C GLU A 4 -19.22 -3.46 -11.50
N GLN A 5 -18.63 -2.42 -11.33
CA GLN A 5 -17.27 -2.25 -11.37
C GLN A 5 -16.67 -2.66 -10.12
N PRO A 6 -15.58 -3.30 -10.10
CA PRO A 6 -14.91 -3.76 -8.91
C PRO A 6 -14.52 -2.55 -8.13
N GLN A 7 -14.76 -2.52 -6.88
CA GLN A 7 -14.35 -1.45 -6.12
C GLN A 7 -12.96 -1.58 -5.70
N LEU A 8 -12.15 -0.59 -5.89
CA LEU A 8 -10.77 -0.63 -5.48
C LEU A 8 -10.67 -0.19 -4.05
N ASN A 9 -9.75 -0.76 -3.33
CA ASN A 9 -9.51 -0.33 -1.97
C ASN A 9 -8.74 0.98 -2.01
N PRO A 10 -8.90 1.81 -1.03
CA PRO A 10 -8.19 3.09 -1.03
C PRO A 10 -6.72 2.90 -0.79
N ASP A 11 -5.89 3.70 -1.40
CA ASP A 11 -4.47 3.60 -1.20
C ASP A 11 -4.14 3.95 0.24
N ILE A 12 -3.08 3.38 0.76
CA ILE A 12 -2.63 3.67 2.10
C ILE A 12 -1.36 4.48 1.97
N VAL A 13 -1.37 5.69 2.47
CA VAL A 13 -0.21 6.55 2.38
C VAL A 13 0.29 6.84 3.78
N ILE A 14 1.53 6.52 4.04
CA ILE A 14 2.14 6.79 5.33
C ILE A 14 3.46 7.47 5.03
N GLY A 15 3.54 8.75 5.34
CA GLY A 15 4.74 9.50 5.06
C GLY A 15 5.04 9.50 3.58
N ASN A 16 6.18 8.96 3.21
CA ASN A 16 6.56 8.92 1.82
C ASN A 16 6.22 7.59 1.16
N ALA A 17 5.61 6.71 1.85
CA ALA A 17 5.30 5.40 1.29
C ALA A 17 3.83 5.32 0.90
N THR A 18 3.54 4.69 -0.21
CA THR A 18 2.20 4.51 -0.67
C THR A 18 1.99 3.06 -1.04
N VAL A 19 0.93 2.48 -0.51
CA VAL A 19 0.55 1.13 -0.89
C VAL A 19 -0.72 1.28 -1.69
N VAL A 20 -0.68 0.86 -2.92
CA VAL A 20 -1.79 1.06 -3.83
C VAL A 20 -2.92 0.09 -3.58
N GLY A 21 -4.12 0.59 -3.49
CA GLY A 21 -5.28 -0.26 -3.29
C GLY A 21 -5.71 -0.91 -4.58
N THR A 22 -6.09 -2.17 -4.51
CA THR A 22 -6.57 -2.87 -5.68
C THR A 22 -7.88 -3.52 -5.32
N SER A 23 -8.52 -4.15 -6.25
CA SER A 23 -9.78 -4.80 -5.97
C SER A 23 -9.58 -6.03 -5.11
N GLY A 24 -8.43 -6.60 -5.09
CA GLY A 24 -8.17 -7.79 -4.29
C GLY A 24 -7.47 -7.51 -3.00
N GLY A 25 -7.12 -6.27 -2.73
CA GLY A 25 -6.38 -5.94 -1.53
C GLY A 25 -5.48 -4.78 -1.79
N TRP A 26 -4.23 -4.87 -1.36
CA TRP A 26 -3.28 -3.79 -1.54
C TRP A 26 -2.03 -4.35 -2.17
N ALA A 27 -1.53 -3.67 -3.16
CA ALA A 27 -0.33 -4.11 -3.86
C ALA A 27 0.90 -3.58 -3.16
N ILE A 28 1.80 -4.47 -2.79
CA ILE A 28 3.03 -4.07 -2.15
C ILE A 28 4.18 -4.40 -3.07
N PRO A 29 5.34 -3.84 -2.84
CA PRO A 29 6.49 -4.10 -3.70
C PRO A 29 6.79 -5.57 -3.72
N GLY A 30 7.25 -6.05 -4.81
CA GLY A 30 7.54 -7.46 -4.95
C GLY A 30 6.43 -8.20 -5.64
N GLY A 31 5.39 -7.51 -6.04
CA GLY A 31 4.33 -8.16 -6.77
C GLY A 31 3.35 -8.92 -5.91
N ARG A 32 3.28 -8.62 -4.63
CA ARG A 32 2.38 -9.32 -3.79
C ARG A 32 1.14 -8.53 -3.52
N ILE A 33 0.03 -9.19 -3.28
CA ILE A 33 -1.21 -8.54 -2.92
C ILE A 33 -1.57 -8.96 -1.52
N VAL A 34 -1.73 -7.99 -0.65
CA VAL A 34 -2.09 -8.28 0.72
C VAL A 34 -3.54 -7.94 0.90
N ARG A 35 -4.31 -8.88 1.39
CA ARG A 35 -5.72 -8.65 1.52
C ARG A 35 -6.12 -8.01 2.82
N ASP A 36 -5.27 -8.01 3.81
CA ASP A 36 -5.59 -7.51 5.11
C ASP A 36 -5.13 -6.07 5.22
N LYS A 37 -6.02 -5.16 5.51
CA LYS A 37 -5.68 -3.78 5.62
C LYS A 37 -4.64 -3.53 6.69
N THR A 38 -4.71 -4.22 7.79
CA THR A 38 -3.77 -4.07 8.87
C THR A 38 -2.36 -4.41 8.42
N GLN A 39 -2.24 -5.48 7.68
CA GLN A 39 -0.94 -5.86 7.18
C GLN A 39 -0.46 -4.88 6.14
N ALA A 40 -1.33 -4.41 5.30
CA ALA A 40 -0.96 -3.45 4.28
C ALA A 40 -0.44 -2.17 4.94
N ARG A 41 -1.04 -1.77 6.02
CA ARG A 41 -0.59 -0.62 6.70
C ARG A 41 0.75 -0.84 7.32
N MET A 42 1.01 -2.00 7.85
CA MET A 42 2.28 -2.33 8.43
C MET A 42 3.38 -2.28 7.39
N TYR A 43 3.08 -2.75 6.19
CA TYR A 43 4.04 -2.68 5.12
C TYR A 43 4.32 -1.23 4.75
N ALA A 44 3.29 -0.41 4.71
CA ALA A 44 3.46 0.99 4.38
C ALA A 44 4.34 1.68 5.43
N ARG A 45 4.13 1.35 6.68
CA ARG A 45 4.92 1.92 7.70
C ARG A 45 6.35 1.51 7.59
N ARG A 46 6.58 0.26 7.34
CA ARG A 46 7.91 -0.26 7.18
C ARG A 46 8.59 0.39 6.02
N MET A 47 7.88 0.51 4.91
CA MET A 47 8.46 1.12 3.74
C MET A 47 8.80 2.57 4.02
N ASN A 48 7.95 3.28 4.71
CA ASN A 48 8.21 4.65 5.02
C ASN A 48 9.46 4.78 5.88
N ARG A 49 9.63 3.88 6.80
CA ARG A 49 10.78 3.91 7.65
C ARG A 49 12.05 3.67 6.87
N MET A 50 12.01 2.73 5.96
CA MET A 50 13.16 2.43 5.15
C MET A 50 13.46 3.57 4.21
N MET A 51 12.45 4.16 3.64
CA MET A 51 12.66 5.27 2.74
C MET A 51 13.21 6.45 3.51
N GLY A 52 12.76 6.64 4.73
CA GLY A 52 13.26 7.69 5.52
C GLY A 52 14.75 7.54 5.79
N LYS A 53 15.17 6.32 6.07
CA LYS A 53 16.55 6.08 6.32
C LYS A 53 17.35 6.32 5.11
N LEU A 54 16.89 5.90 3.99
CA LEU A 54 17.64 6.08 2.79
C LEU A 54 17.64 7.53 2.40
N GLY A 55 16.57 8.20 2.62
CA GLY A 55 16.51 9.50 2.12
C GLY A 55 17.21 10.50 2.96
N VAL A 56 17.52 10.14 4.10
CA VAL A 56 18.11 11.01 4.91
C VAL A 56 19.44 11.15 4.74
N VAL A 57 19.89 10.94 3.80
CA VAL A 57 21.16 10.95 3.61
C VAL A 57 21.45 12.24 3.64
N LYS A 58 21.76 12.77 4.12
CA LYS A 58 22.04 13.95 4.03
C LYS A 58 22.87 14.22 4.76
#